data_f5784b84a10738f4864c92e28e578626
#
_entry.id   f5784b84a10738f4864c92e28e578626
#
_cell.length_a   1.000
_cell.length_b   1.000
_cell.length_c   1.000
_cell.angle_alpha   90.00
_cell.angle_beta   90.00
_cell.angle_gamma   90.00
#
_symmetry.space_group_name_H-M   'P 1'
#
loop_
_entity.id
_entity.type
_entity.pdbx_description
1 polymer ?
#
loop_
_entity_poly.entity_id
_entity_poly.type
_entity_poly.pdbx_seq_one_letter_code
_entity_poly.pdbx_strand_id
1 'polypeptide(L)'
;MLKKIVIAALLCLAVAVSLFVACDGSEEAIDAHTAIVAKKTYVSAESGSVFVAVTCKGDWTVELSFSDGGGWARLSPESGSGDKGDLILTYDANEGEDSREVTLSLKPKKGLPAETTLIQSGSGGGVEPPKPQGEYGYGYDVAPMDWLELPATTEGDGCELLVHAMDGGKYVSERVNGTRNWSCYWDYKEHLSPWVAYPLNNSLKGSGSRSNAWGFDPLIPSTLQPNISGGSYGGGWTRGHQIPSADRLKTYAANASTFVSTNMTPQDYDFNSYIWAGLEGKVRDYAAKSDTLFVVTGCLYSGSTRTSGTSTGFAVKIPTHYFKALLYYGPSTYAVADRFMAAGFLLPHSASIAEDDALSYIMTIDELEKKTGFDFFPNLVARIGQTKADRVESTAPSAFWK
;
A
#
# COMPACT_ATOMS: atom_id res chain seq x y z
N MET A 1 26.26 -29.49 49.66
CA MET A 1 25.06 -30.17 49.20
C MET A 1 24.61 -29.56 47.90
N LEU A 2 25.09 -30.17 46.86
CA LEU A 2 24.65 -29.96 45.48
C LEU A 2 23.28 -30.56 45.30
N LYS A 3 22.39 -29.91 44.59
CA LYS A 3 21.51 -30.43 43.52
C LYS A 3 20.27 -29.56 43.39
N LYS A 4 19.93 -29.28 42.12
CA LYS A 4 18.68 -28.75 41.63
C LYS A 4 18.59 -27.24 41.53
N ILE A 5 19.16 -26.68 40.45
CA ILE A 5 18.55 -25.70 39.56
C ILE A 5 19.20 -25.89 38.20
N VAL A 6 18.68 -26.83 37.44
CA VAL A 6 18.84 -26.95 36.01
C VAL A 6 17.44 -27.23 35.49
N ILE A 7 16.99 -26.51 34.51
CA ILE A 7 15.74 -26.53 33.76
C ILE A 7 15.02 -25.19 33.92
N ALA A 8 15.39 -24.26 33.07
CA ALA A 8 14.54 -23.22 32.48
C ALA A 8 15.41 -22.25 31.63
N ALA A 9 16.12 -22.78 30.64
CA ALA A 9 16.79 -21.95 29.63
C ALA A 9 16.96 -22.78 28.36
N LEU A 10 15.84 -23.14 27.79
CA LEU A 10 15.77 -23.75 26.45
C LEU A 10 14.42 -23.37 25.89
N LEU A 11 14.41 -22.29 25.10
CA LEU A 11 13.51 -22.00 24.01
C LEU A 11 13.63 -20.51 23.65
N CYS A 12 14.67 -20.16 22.93
CA CYS A 12 14.77 -19.00 22.06
C CYS A 12 16.13 -19.08 21.35
N LEU A 13 16.28 -20.09 20.51
CA LEU A 13 17.37 -20.14 19.54
C LEU A 13 16.74 -20.51 18.19
N ALA A 14 16.10 -19.56 17.57
CA ALA A 14 15.79 -19.62 16.15
C ALA A 14 16.98 -19.03 15.39
N VAL A 15 17.89 -19.87 15.09
CA VAL A 15 18.54 -20.19 13.83
C VAL A 15 18.83 -18.98 12.93
N ALA A 16 19.94 -18.32 13.23
CA ALA A 16 20.78 -17.73 12.19
C ALA A 16 21.71 -18.83 11.69
N VAL A 17 21.33 -19.52 10.62
CA VAL A 17 22.24 -20.39 9.89
C VAL A 17 23.02 -19.53 8.91
N SER A 18 24.15 -19.02 9.35
CA SER A 18 25.23 -18.57 8.47
C SER A 18 25.95 -19.80 7.99
N LEU A 19 25.58 -20.32 6.84
CA LEU A 19 26.38 -21.29 6.09
C LEU A 19 27.38 -20.52 5.23
N PHE A 20 28.58 -20.35 5.76
CA PHE A 20 29.76 -20.18 4.93
C PHE A 20 30.11 -21.53 4.31
N VAL A 21 29.81 -21.70 3.04
CA VAL A 21 30.47 -22.69 2.20
C VAL A 21 31.29 -21.94 1.18
N ALA A 22 32.60 -22.15 1.26
CA ALA A 22 33.55 -21.61 0.31
C ALA A 22 33.57 -22.44 -0.97
N CYS A 23 33.58 -21.73 -2.11
CA CYS A 23 34.14 -22.08 -3.43
C CYS A 23 33.66 -23.33 -4.17
N ASP A 24 32.86 -23.16 -5.23
CA ASP A 24 33.38 -23.14 -6.59
C ASP A 24 32.32 -22.67 -7.60
N GLY A 25 32.69 -21.83 -8.50
CA GLY A 25 32.13 -21.32 -9.75
C GLY A 25 30.66 -21.49 -10.07
N SER A 26 29.96 -20.34 -10.21
CA SER A 26 28.58 -20.11 -10.65
C SER A 26 27.52 -20.06 -9.54
N GLU A 27 27.57 -19.07 -8.67
CA GLU A 27 26.38 -18.63 -7.95
C GLU A 27 25.41 -17.97 -8.95
N GLU A 28 24.43 -18.72 -9.47
CA GLU A 28 23.18 -18.11 -9.91
C GLU A 28 22.57 -17.43 -8.68
N ALA A 29 22.55 -16.12 -8.65
CA ALA A 29 21.86 -15.35 -7.63
C ALA A 29 20.46 -15.95 -7.45
N ILE A 30 20.13 -16.36 -6.22
CA ILE A 30 18.79 -16.84 -5.87
C ILE A 30 17.87 -15.64 -6.13
N ASP A 31 17.11 -15.74 -7.22
CA ASP A 31 16.19 -14.67 -7.62
C ASP A 31 15.05 -14.64 -6.59
N ALA A 32 15.01 -13.56 -5.81
CA ALA A 32 14.10 -13.38 -4.68
C ALA A 32 12.63 -13.08 -5.09
N HIS A 33 12.28 -13.22 -6.38
CA HIS A 33 10.99 -12.83 -6.92
C HIS A 33 10.08 -14.03 -7.19
N THR A 34 9.76 -14.78 -6.15
CA THR A 34 8.67 -15.76 -6.19
C THR A 34 7.50 -15.22 -5.40
N ALA A 35 6.35 -15.07 -6.04
CA ALA A 35 5.13 -14.59 -5.39
C ALA A 35 3.90 -15.31 -5.95
N ILE A 36 2.89 -15.49 -5.09
CA ILE A 36 1.54 -15.88 -5.47
C ILE A 36 0.57 -14.92 -4.80
N VAL A 37 -0.36 -14.37 -5.58
CA VAL A 37 -1.30 -13.36 -5.09
C VAL A 37 -2.69 -13.67 -5.61
N ALA A 38 -3.65 -13.88 -4.70
CA ALA A 38 -5.05 -13.90 -5.03
C ALA A 38 -5.57 -12.47 -5.16
N LYS A 39 -6.33 -12.17 -6.21
CA LYS A 39 -6.88 -10.83 -6.47
C LYS A 39 -7.86 -10.35 -5.40
N LYS A 40 -8.42 -11.28 -4.64
CA LYS A 40 -9.18 -11.07 -3.41
C LYS A 40 -8.73 -12.09 -2.38
N THR A 41 -8.55 -11.67 -1.16
CA THR A 41 -8.23 -12.55 -0.03
C THR A 41 -9.43 -12.82 0.87
N TYR A 42 -10.54 -12.09 0.65
CA TYR A 42 -11.83 -12.29 1.30
C TYR A 42 -12.95 -12.34 0.28
N VAL A 43 -13.86 -13.25 0.47
CA VAL A 43 -15.05 -13.41 -0.38
C VAL A 43 -16.29 -13.72 0.47
N SER A 44 -17.48 -13.40 -0.06
CA SER A 44 -18.74 -13.73 0.59
C SER A 44 -18.96 -15.23 0.69
N ALA A 45 -20.01 -15.64 1.41
CA ALA A 45 -20.43 -17.04 1.52
C ALA A 45 -20.86 -17.66 0.19
N GLU A 46 -21.24 -16.86 -0.79
CA GLU A 46 -21.66 -17.31 -2.11
C GLU A 46 -20.51 -17.98 -2.88
N SER A 47 -20.87 -18.89 -3.80
CA SER A 47 -19.91 -19.47 -4.74
C SER A 47 -19.36 -18.42 -5.70
N GLY A 48 -18.11 -18.60 -6.17
CA GLY A 48 -17.53 -17.64 -7.07
C GLY A 48 -16.15 -18.02 -7.58
N SER A 49 -15.45 -17.01 -8.09
CA SER A 49 -14.06 -17.18 -8.54
C SER A 49 -13.22 -15.95 -8.26
N VAL A 50 -11.91 -16.17 -8.09
CA VAL A 50 -10.90 -15.14 -7.88
C VAL A 50 -9.73 -15.40 -8.83
N PHE A 51 -9.25 -14.36 -9.48
CA PHE A 51 -8.00 -14.44 -10.22
C PHE A 51 -6.82 -14.57 -9.28
N VAL A 52 -5.88 -15.42 -9.66
CA VAL A 52 -4.61 -15.63 -8.94
C VAL A 52 -3.46 -15.40 -9.91
N ALA A 53 -2.48 -14.66 -9.46
CA ALA A 53 -1.29 -14.40 -10.23
C ALA A 53 -0.06 -15.03 -9.57
N VAL A 54 0.85 -15.54 -10.39
CA VAL A 54 2.12 -16.13 -10.00
C VAL A 54 3.25 -15.35 -10.65
N THR A 55 4.23 -14.95 -9.84
CA THR A 55 5.54 -14.50 -10.31
C THR A 55 6.56 -15.58 -9.95
N CYS A 56 7.19 -16.17 -10.96
CA CYS A 56 8.15 -17.24 -10.74
C CYS A 56 9.07 -17.39 -11.94
N LYS A 57 10.36 -17.59 -11.70
CA LYS A 57 11.33 -17.87 -12.76
C LYS A 57 11.45 -19.38 -12.96
N GLY A 58 10.85 -19.90 -14.02
CA GLY A 58 10.84 -21.33 -14.36
C GLY A 58 9.59 -22.07 -13.93
N ASP A 59 9.69 -23.39 -13.82
CA ASP A 59 8.54 -24.26 -13.54
C ASP A 59 8.10 -24.16 -12.07
N TRP A 60 6.78 -24.22 -11.87
CA TRP A 60 6.16 -24.17 -10.56
C TRP A 60 4.88 -25.01 -10.47
N THR A 61 4.50 -25.34 -9.24
CA THR A 61 3.21 -25.93 -8.89
C THR A 61 2.57 -25.14 -7.75
N VAL A 62 1.26 -25.19 -7.62
CA VAL A 62 0.51 -24.62 -6.49
C VAL A 62 -0.26 -25.74 -5.81
N GLU A 63 -0.08 -25.85 -4.50
CA GLU A 63 -0.84 -26.77 -3.66
C GLU A 63 -1.88 -25.98 -2.83
N LEU A 64 -3.07 -26.55 -2.65
CA LEU A 64 -4.10 -25.98 -1.81
C LEU A 64 -4.18 -26.74 -0.49
N SER A 65 -4.23 -26.00 0.63
CA SER A 65 -4.50 -26.52 1.95
C SER A 65 -5.71 -25.81 2.57
N PHE A 66 -6.55 -26.53 3.29
CA PHE A 66 -7.84 -26.07 3.77
C PHE A 66 -7.93 -26.15 5.29
N SER A 67 -8.55 -25.16 5.92
CA SER A 67 -8.73 -25.12 7.37
C SER A 67 -9.76 -26.13 7.90
N ASP A 68 -10.68 -26.60 7.03
CA ASP A 68 -11.86 -27.39 7.38
C ASP A 68 -11.89 -28.82 6.80
N GLY A 69 -10.78 -29.28 6.24
CA GLY A 69 -10.69 -30.61 5.61
C GLY A 69 -10.89 -30.62 4.10
N GLY A 70 -11.29 -29.53 3.50
CA GLY A 70 -11.02 -29.25 2.10
C GLY A 70 -12.03 -29.60 1.05
N GLY A 71 -11.65 -29.31 -0.19
CA GLY A 71 -12.34 -29.71 -1.42
C GLY A 71 -13.31 -28.68 -1.99
N TRP A 72 -13.52 -27.56 -1.31
CA TRP A 72 -14.47 -26.55 -1.74
C TRP A 72 -13.88 -25.48 -2.68
N ALA A 73 -12.56 -25.48 -2.89
CA ALA A 73 -11.91 -24.59 -3.85
C ALA A 73 -10.98 -25.37 -4.78
N ARG A 74 -10.81 -24.88 -6.01
CA ARG A 74 -9.98 -25.49 -7.06
C ARG A 74 -9.29 -24.41 -7.85
N LEU A 75 -7.97 -24.54 -8.05
CA LEU A 75 -7.17 -23.64 -8.88
C LEU A 75 -6.97 -24.22 -10.29
N SER A 76 -7.03 -23.38 -11.30
CA SER A 76 -6.75 -23.81 -12.68
C SER A 76 -5.99 -22.71 -13.43
N PRO A 77 -4.82 -23.04 -14.03
CA PRO A 77 -4.04 -24.27 -13.86
C PRO A 77 -3.33 -24.34 -12.50
N GLU A 78 -3.02 -25.55 -12.00
CA GLU A 78 -2.27 -25.79 -10.75
C GLU A 78 -0.75 -25.80 -10.94
N SER A 79 -0.28 -25.70 -12.19
CA SER A 79 1.15 -25.68 -12.52
C SER A 79 1.42 -24.88 -13.78
N GLY A 80 2.66 -24.42 -13.92
CA GLY A 80 3.06 -23.64 -15.07
C GLY A 80 4.56 -23.37 -15.10
N SER A 81 4.95 -22.45 -15.98
CA SER A 81 6.33 -21.97 -16.09
C SER A 81 6.34 -20.47 -16.35
N GLY A 82 7.23 -19.75 -15.67
CA GLY A 82 7.30 -18.30 -15.73
C GLY A 82 6.13 -17.61 -15.04
N ASP A 83 6.04 -16.31 -15.24
CA ASP A 83 4.97 -15.48 -14.68
C ASP A 83 3.61 -15.80 -15.33
N LYS A 84 2.57 -15.86 -14.53
CA LYS A 84 1.18 -16.09 -14.94
C LYS A 84 0.23 -15.19 -14.15
N GLY A 85 -0.65 -14.46 -14.84
CA GLY A 85 -1.61 -13.55 -14.21
C GLY A 85 -3.08 -13.97 -14.34
N ASP A 86 -3.34 -15.16 -14.91
CA ASP A 86 -4.65 -15.59 -15.36
C ASP A 86 -5.12 -16.93 -14.76
N LEU A 87 -4.53 -17.35 -13.64
CA LEU A 87 -5.02 -18.50 -12.90
C LEU A 87 -6.38 -18.17 -12.29
N ILE A 88 -7.27 -19.14 -12.23
CA ILE A 88 -8.60 -18.97 -11.67
C ILE A 88 -8.77 -19.91 -10.48
N LEU A 89 -8.96 -19.35 -9.29
CA LEU A 89 -9.43 -20.08 -8.12
C LEU A 89 -10.95 -20.02 -8.08
N THR A 90 -11.63 -21.14 -8.31
CA THR A 90 -13.08 -21.27 -8.14
C THR A 90 -13.37 -21.86 -6.78
N TYR A 91 -14.48 -21.44 -6.14
CA TYR A 91 -14.90 -21.92 -4.84
C TYR A 91 -16.42 -22.10 -4.76
N ASP A 92 -16.84 -23.14 -4.03
CA ASP A 92 -18.23 -23.47 -3.78
C ASP A 92 -18.80 -22.57 -2.66
N ALA A 93 -20.12 -22.42 -2.56
CA ALA A 93 -20.75 -21.67 -1.48
C ALA A 93 -20.40 -22.26 -0.10
N ASN A 94 -20.24 -21.41 0.90
CA ASN A 94 -20.08 -21.78 2.29
C ASN A 94 -21.43 -21.68 3.00
N GLU A 95 -22.10 -22.81 3.15
CA GLU A 95 -23.41 -22.88 3.83
C GLU A 95 -23.28 -22.96 5.36
N GLY A 96 -22.05 -23.14 5.87
CA GLY A 96 -21.75 -23.13 7.30
C GLY A 96 -21.82 -21.72 7.91
N GLU A 97 -22.03 -21.65 9.22
CA GLU A 97 -22.08 -20.35 9.94
C GLU A 97 -20.69 -19.72 10.08
N ASP A 98 -19.64 -20.53 10.15
CA ASP A 98 -18.25 -20.08 10.33
C ASP A 98 -17.55 -19.81 9.00
N SER A 99 -16.59 -18.88 9.02
CA SER A 99 -15.68 -18.66 7.91
C SER A 99 -14.73 -19.85 7.72
N ARG A 100 -14.26 -20.04 6.49
CA ARG A 100 -13.27 -21.06 6.13
C ARG A 100 -12.16 -20.50 5.27
N GLU A 101 -11.02 -21.17 5.26
CA GLU A 101 -9.81 -20.68 4.61
C GLU A 101 -9.22 -21.71 3.67
N VAL A 102 -8.67 -21.23 2.55
CA VAL A 102 -7.79 -22.01 1.68
C VAL A 102 -6.49 -21.26 1.48
N THR A 103 -5.38 -21.91 1.78
CA THR A 103 -4.03 -21.40 1.51
C THR A 103 -3.50 -22.01 0.22
N LEU A 104 -3.03 -21.14 -0.66
CA LEU A 104 -2.38 -21.48 -1.91
C LEU A 104 -0.86 -21.38 -1.70
N SER A 105 -0.17 -22.52 -1.75
CA SER A 105 1.29 -22.59 -1.58
C SER A 105 1.96 -22.80 -2.93
N LEU A 106 2.63 -21.76 -3.44
CA LEU A 106 3.44 -21.84 -4.66
C LEU A 106 4.76 -22.53 -4.36
N LYS A 107 5.04 -23.60 -5.10
CA LYS A 107 6.26 -24.39 -5.03
C LYS A 107 7.05 -24.25 -6.32
N PRO A 108 8.02 -23.34 -6.39
CA PRO A 108 8.89 -23.23 -7.55
C PRO A 108 9.87 -24.41 -7.59
N LYS A 109 10.24 -24.84 -8.80
CA LYS A 109 11.30 -25.86 -8.99
C LYS A 109 12.67 -25.35 -8.53
N LYS A 110 12.90 -24.04 -8.62
CA LYS A 110 14.07 -23.32 -8.10
C LYS A 110 13.59 -22.01 -7.47
N GLY A 111 14.05 -21.69 -6.27
CA GLY A 111 13.69 -20.48 -5.53
C GLY A 111 12.97 -20.77 -4.21
N LEU A 112 12.49 -19.74 -3.56
CA LEU A 112 11.76 -19.84 -2.29
C LEU A 112 10.25 -20.01 -2.56
N PRO A 113 9.55 -20.85 -1.77
CA PRO A 113 8.09 -20.94 -1.85
C PRO A 113 7.42 -19.64 -1.41
N ALA A 114 6.21 -19.39 -1.91
CA ALA A 114 5.38 -18.25 -1.53
C ALA A 114 3.94 -18.72 -1.28
N GLU A 115 3.20 -18.01 -0.44
CA GLU A 115 1.84 -18.38 -0.06
C GLU A 115 0.90 -17.19 -0.10
N THR A 116 -0.38 -17.48 -0.37
CA THR A 116 -1.50 -16.55 -0.21
C THR A 116 -2.72 -17.29 0.31
N THR A 117 -3.56 -16.64 1.10
CA THR A 117 -4.76 -17.25 1.70
C THR A 117 -6.01 -16.54 1.22
N LEU A 118 -7.04 -17.30 0.84
CA LEU A 118 -8.39 -16.82 0.63
C LEU A 118 -9.26 -17.23 1.81
N ILE A 119 -9.98 -16.28 2.39
CA ILE A 119 -10.97 -16.51 3.45
C ILE A 119 -12.37 -16.33 2.86
N GLN A 120 -13.24 -17.32 3.05
CA GLN A 120 -14.63 -17.25 2.66
C GLN A 120 -15.51 -17.12 3.90
N SER A 121 -16.40 -16.12 3.91
CA SER A 121 -17.37 -15.91 4.98
C SER A 121 -18.31 -17.11 5.16
N GLY A 122 -18.86 -17.26 6.35
CA GLY A 122 -19.98 -18.17 6.60
C GLY A 122 -21.32 -17.52 6.25
N SER A 123 -22.37 -18.36 6.15
CA SER A 123 -23.74 -17.95 5.81
C SER A 123 -24.43 -17.12 6.91
N GLY A 124 -23.91 -17.12 8.14
CA GLY A 124 -24.48 -16.42 9.31
C GLY A 124 -24.21 -14.91 9.41
N GLY A 125 -23.58 -14.34 8.43
CA GLY A 125 -23.24 -12.91 8.38
C GLY A 125 -21.81 -12.72 7.90
N GLY A 126 -21.61 -11.79 6.99
CA GLY A 126 -20.31 -11.58 6.40
C GLY A 126 -19.25 -11.38 7.48
N VAL A 127 -18.19 -12.16 7.40
CA VAL A 127 -16.92 -11.67 7.92
C VAL A 127 -16.63 -10.46 7.03
N GLU A 128 -16.98 -9.26 7.53
CA GLU A 128 -16.35 -8.07 6.98
C GLU A 128 -14.85 -8.38 6.94
N PRO A 129 -14.14 -8.10 5.85
CA PRO A 129 -12.69 -8.15 5.87
C PRO A 129 -12.29 -7.47 7.18
N PRO A 130 -11.41 -8.06 8.02
CA PRO A 130 -11.14 -7.48 9.32
C PRO A 130 -10.93 -6.01 9.09
N LYS A 131 -11.88 -5.19 9.58
CA LYS A 131 -11.64 -3.76 9.70
C LYS A 131 -10.29 -3.70 10.35
N PRO A 132 -9.35 -2.93 9.84
CA PRO A 132 -8.06 -2.82 10.47
C PRO A 132 -8.32 -2.52 11.95
N GLN A 133 -8.39 -3.55 12.79
CA GLN A 133 -8.74 -3.36 14.20
C GLN A 133 -7.50 -2.84 14.89
N GLY A 134 -7.64 -1.62 15.42
CA GLY A 134 -6.64 -0.88 16.11
C GLY A 134 -5.88 -1.71 17.13
N GLU A 135 -4.67 -1.61 17.06
CA GLU A 135 -3.51 -1.63 17.93
C GLU A 135 -2.27 -1.72 17.06
N TYR A 136 -2.20 -0.82 16.11
CA TYR A 136 -1.02 -0.69 15.29
C TYR A 136 -0.17 0.41 15.90
N GLY A 137 0.62 0.04 16.90
CA GLY A 137 1.66 0.91 17.41
C GLY A 137 2.58 1.28 16.26
N TYR A 138 2.54 2.53 15.85
CA TYR A 138 3.49 3.09 14.89
C TYR A 138 4.93 3.11 15.44
N GLY A 139 5.21 2.46 16.56
CA GLY A 139 6.49 2.58 17.25
C GLY A 139 6.78 4.02 17.68
N TYR A 140 5.75 4.84 17.87
CA TYR A 140 5.79 6.21 18.35
C TYR A 140 5.01 6.30 19.65
N ASP A 141 5.39 7.25 20.52
CA ASP A 141 4.68 7.60 21.75
C ASP A 141 3.27 8.21 21.50
N VAL A 142 2.67 7.91 20.35
CA VAL A 142 1.32 8.34 19.98
C VAL A 142 0.41 7.13 20.15
N ALA A 143 -0.69 7.30 20.89
CA ALA A 143 -1.73 6.29 21.03
C ALA A 143 -2.13 5.69 19.66
N PRO A 144 -2.45 4.39 19.58
CA PRO A 144 -2.86 3.74 18.33
C PRO A 144 -3.88 4.60 17.59
N MET A 145 -3.53 5.07 16.42
CA MET A 145 -4.36 5.93 15.60
C MET A 145 -4.92 5.07 14.48
N ASP A 146 -6.10 4.56 14.65
CA ASP A 146 -6.81 3.58 13.83
C ASP A 146 -6.86 3.94 12.35
N TRP A 147 -5.74 3.76 11.63
CA TRP A 147 -5.67 3.94 10.17
C TRP A 147 -6.34 5.24 9.67
N LEU A 148 -6.12 6.35 10.38
CA LEU A 148 -6.77 7.64 10.09
C LEU A 148 -6.43 8.18 8.70
N GLU A 149 -5.33 7.73 8.10
CA GLU A 149 -4.96 8.14 6.74
C GLU A 149 -5.74 7.41 5.64
N LEU A 150 -6.39 6.27 5.92
CA LEU A 150 -7.04 5.50 4.84
C LEU A 150 -8.34 6.16 4.40
N PRO A 151 -8.50 6.46 3.09
CA PRO A 151 -9.80 6.74 2.50
C PRO A 151 -10.72 5.53 2.54
N ALA A 152 -12.01 5.74 2.41
CA ALA A 152 -12.96 4.66 2.16
C ALA A 152 -12.62 3.92 0.86
N THR A 153 -12.80 2.61 0.86
CA THR A 153 -12.64 1.75 -0.32
C THR A 153 -14.00 1.23 -0.77
N THR A 154 -14.14 0.97 -2.06
CA THR A 154 -15.38 0.42 -2.63
C THR A 154 -15.16 -1.03 -3.03
N GLU A 155 -15.95 -1.93 -2.48
CA GLU A 155 -15.87 -3.34 -2.86
C GLU A 155 -16.29 -3.53 -4.33
N GLY A 156 -15.50 -4.33 -5.07
CA GLY A 156 -15.84 -4.71 -6.45
C GLY A 156 -15.50 -3.68 -7.53
N ASP A 157 -14.84 -2.57 -7.21
CA ASP A 157 -14.43 -1.55 -8.18
C ASP A 157 -13.19 -1.93 -9.02
N GLY A 158 -12.60 -3.10 -8.75
CA GLY A 158 -11.41 -3.62 -9.46
C GLY A 158 -10.09 -3.14 -8.88
N CYS A 159 -10.13 -2.42 -7.78
CA CYS A 159 -8.94 -1.99 -7.04
C CYS A 159 -8.64 -2.90 -5.85
N GLU A 160 -7.41 -2.88 -5.38
CA GLU A 160 -6.96 -3.62 -4.20
C GLU A 160 -6.18 -2.72 -3.25
N LEU A 161 -6.47 -2.85 -1.95
CA LEU A 161 -5.69 -2.20 -0.91
C LEU A 161 -4.40 -2.99 -0.64
N LEU A 162 -3.27 -2.42 -1.01
CA LEU A 162 -1.94 -2.96 -0.72
C LEU A 162 -1.32 -2.19 0.44
N VAL A 163 -0.78 -2.91 1.43
CA VAL A 163 -0.17 -2.30 2.61
C VAL A 163 1.28 -2.73 2.75
N HIS A 164 2.18 -1.76 2.70
CA HIS A 164 3.62 -1.95 2.80
C HIS A 164 4.11 -1.78 4.23
N ALA A 165 5.02 -2.66 4.66
CA ALA A 165 5.71 -2.54 5.94
C ALA A 165 7.00 -1.72 5.83
N MET A 166 7.51 -1.21 6.95
CA MET A 166 8.76 -0.43 7.01
C MET A 166 10.00 -1.24 6.65
N ASP A 167 9.94 -2.56 6.67
CA ASP A 167 11.00 -3.48 6.22
C ASP A 167 10.99 -3.75 4.71
N GLY A 168 10.04 -3.15 3.98
CA GLY A 168 9.89 -3.28 2.53
C GLY A 168 9.01 -4.45 2.07
N GLY A 169 8.51 -5.27 3.00
CA GLY A 169 7.60 -6.37 2.71
C GLY A 169 6.13 -6.01 2.88
N LYS A 170 5.25 -7.00 2.72
CA LYS A 170 3.84 -6.87 3.03
C LYS A 170 3.65 -6.65 4.53
N TYR A 171 2.82 -5.67 4.88
CA TYR A 171 2.40 -5.49 6.26
C TYR A 171 1.51 -6.67 6.68
N VAL A 172 1.82 -7.25 7.84
CA VAL A 172 0.98 -8.24 8.51
C VAL A 172 0.85 -7.82 9.99
N SER A 173 -0.36 -7.79 10.51
CA SER A 173 -0.67 -7.29 11.86
C SER A 173 0.08 -8.02 12.98
N GLU A 174 0.42 -9.28 12.77
CA GLU A 174 1.05 -10.17 13.75
C GLU A 174 2.59 -10.09 13.75
N ARG A 175 3.19 -9.34 12.85
CA ARG A 175 4.64 -9.14 12.85
C ARG A 175 5.06 -8.19 13.95
N VAL A 176 5.76 -8.67 14.93
CA VAL A 176 6.35 -7.92 16.06
C VAL A 176 7.26 -6.75 15.62
N ASN A 177 7.69 -6.72 14.37
CA ASN A 177 8.54 -5.66 13.78
C ASN A 177 7.92 -4.99 12.53
N GLY A 178 6.66 -5.25 12.22
CA GLY A 178 6.01 -4.74 11.02
C GLY A 178 5.29 -3.42 11.27
N THR A 179 6.02 -2.32 11.44
CA THR A 179 5.40 -0.99 11.41
C THR A 179 4.88 -0.73 10.00
N ARG A 180 3.61 -0.32 9.88
CA ARG A 180 3.00 0.11 8.62
C ARG A 180 3.78 1.27 8.03
N ASN A 181 4.12 1.18 6.75
CA ASN A 181 4.85 2.21 6.03
C ASN A 181 3.91 3.14 5.27
N TRP A 182 3.25 2.61 4.26
CA TRP A 182 2.26 3.29 3.43
C TRP A 182 1.32 2.26 2.81
N SER A 183 0.16 2.71 2.38
CA SER A 183 -0.83 1.91 1.70
C SER A 183 -1.18 2.54 0.37
N CYS A 184 -1.51 1.74 -0.64
CA CYS A 184 -2.07 2.22 -1.89
C CYS A 184 -3.32 1.43 -2.28
N TYR A 185 -4.17 2.05 -3.07
CA TYR A 185 -5.34 1.44 -3.66
C TYR A 185 -5.03 1.19 -5.14
N TRP A 186 -4.61 -0.04 -5.47
CA TRP A 186 -4.10 -0.37 -6.80
C TRP A 186 -5.23 -0.70 -7.76
N ASP A 187 -5.34 0.05 -8.86
CA ASP A 187 -6.26 -0.22 -9.96
C ASP A 187 -5.58 -1.15 -10.99
N TYR A 188 -5.99 -2.42 -11.00
CA TYR A 188 -5.45 -3.42 -11.93
C TYR A 188 -5.79 -3.17 -13.39
N LYS A 189 -6.86 -2.43 -13.68
CA LYS A 189 -7.28 -2.11 -15.05
C LYS A 189 -6.44 -0.98 -15.64
N GLU A 190 -6.22 0.06 -14.86
CA GLU A 190 -5.54 1.26 -15.33
C GLU A 190 -4.05 1.28 -14.97
N HIS A 191 -3.58 0.27 -14.20
CA HIS A 191 -2.18 0.05 -13.78
C HIS A 191 -1.56 1.25 -13.07
N LEU A 192 -2.31 1.86 -12.17
CA LEU A 192 -1.86 2.93 -11.28
C LEU A 192 -2.70 2.95 -9.99
N SER A 193 -2.22 3.66 -8.97
CA SER A 193 -2.96 3.85 -7.73
C SER A 193 -3.71 5.18 -7.76
N PRO A 194 -5.05 5.20 -7.66
CA PRO A 194 -5.81 6.44 -7.51
C PRO A 194 -5.40 7.23 -6.26
N TRP A 195 -5.00 6.53 -5.20
CA TRP A 195 -4.43 7.16 -4.01
C TRP A 195 -3.39 6.28 -3.32
N VAL A 196 -2.51 6.96 -2.57
CA VAL A 196 -1.55 6.40 -1.62
C VAL A 196 -1.73 7.14 -0.30
N ALA A 197 -1.76 6.41 0.81
CA ALA A 197 -2.02 6.94 2.14
C ALA A 197 -0.94 6.53 3.13
N TYR A 198 -0.51 7.48 3.98
CA TYR A 198 0.57 7.23 4.93
C TYR A 198 0.60 8.24 6.08
N PRO A 199 1.03 7.81 7.28
CA PRO A 199 1.37 8.72 8.36
C PRO A 199 2.74 9.34 8.11
N LEU A 200 2.93 10.60 8.53
CA LEU A 200 4.20 11.32 8.42
C LEU A 200 4.51 12.08 9.71
N ASN A 201 5.71 11.89 10.22
CA ASN A 201 6.32 12.69 11.30
C ASN A 201 7.85 12.59 11.19
N ASN A 202 8.56 13.33 12.03
CA ASN A 202 10.02 13.36 11.99
C ASN A 202 10.68 11.98 12.18
N SER A 203 10.08 11.12 13.00
CA SER A 203 10.61 9.76 13.24
C SER A 203 10.47 8.86 12.03
N LEU A 204 9.35 8.95 11.29
CA LEU A 204 9.12 8.19 10.05
C LEU A 204 9.95 8.71 8.89
N LYS A 205 10.03 10.02 8.75
CA LYS A 205 10.81 10.67 7.72
C LYS A 205 12.27 10.23 7.78
N GLY A 206 12.90 10.36 8.96
CA GLY A 206 14.33 10.08 9.11
C GLY A 206 15.23 11.08 8.37
N SER A 207 16.52 10.73 8.23
CA SER A 207 17.55 11.60 7.63
C SER A 207 18.56 10.87 6.74
N GLY A 208 18.25 9.66 6.28
CA GLY A 208 19.09 8.87 5.39
C GLY A 208 19.12 9.38 3.95
N SER A 209 19.66 8.57 3.07
CA SER A 209 19.82 8.91 1.64
C SER A 209 18.74 8.27 0.78
N ARG A 210 18.47 8.89 -0.38
CA ARG A 210 17.60 8.36 -1.42
C ARG A 210 18.23 7.10 -2.04
N SER A 211 17.47 6.00 -2.13
CA SER A 211 17.97 4.71 -2.62
C SER A 211 18.00 4.59 -4.15
N ASN A 212 17.08 5.25 -4.85
CA ASN A 212 16.82 5.07 -6.29
C ASN A 212 16.57 3.60 -6.69
N ALA A 213 15.98 2.82 -5.82
CA ALA A 213 15.73 1.38 -5.97
C ALA A 213 14.51 1.10 -6.87
N TRP A 214 14.52 1.63 -8.10
CA TRP A 214 13.43 1.51 -9.07
C TRP A 214 13.14 0.06 -9.42
N GLY A 215 11.89 -0.36 -9.27
CA GLY A 215 11.53 -1.75 -9.53
C GLY A 215 10.04 -2.04 -9.46
N PHE A 216 9.73 -3.31 -9.58
CA PHE A 216 8.40 -3.83 -9.34
C PHE A 216 8.05 -3.79 -7.85
N ASP A 217 6.75 -3.64 -7.57
CA ASP A 217 6.24 -3.85 -6.23
C ASP A 217 6.23 -5.36 -5.92
N PRO A 218 6.89 -5.80 -4.83
CA PRO A 218 6.91 -7.22 -4.47
C PRO A 218 5.55 -7.74 -3.97
N LEU A 219 4.57 -6.87 -3.73
CA LEU A 219 3.24 -7.27 -3.24
C LEU A 219 2.31 -7.78 -4.33
N ILE A 220 2.60 -7.46 -5.59
CA ILE A 220 1.83 -7.92 -6.75
C ILE A 220 2.74 -8.48 -7.84
N PRO A 221 2.25 -9.41 -8.67
CA PRO A 221 3.04 -9.97 -9.75
C PRO A 221 3.55 -8.91 -10.73
N SER A 222 4.78 -9.09 -11.21
CA SER A 222 5.41 -8.19 -12.19
C SER A 222 4.62 -8.08 -13.50
N THR A 223 3.84 -9.10 -13.84
CA THR A 223 2.96 -9.13 -15.03
C THR A 223 1.72 -8.23 -14.91
N LEU A 224 1.42 -7.71 -13.72
CA LEU A 224 0.24 -6.88 -13.45
C LEU A 224 0.61 -5.42 -13.16
N GLN A 225 1.84 -5.02 -13.38
CA GLN A 225 2.33 -3.70 -13.06
C GLN A 225 3.36 -3.18 -14.08
N PRO A 226 3.46 -1.86 -14.30
CA PRO A 226 4.43 -1.29 -15.20
C PRO A 226 5.88 -1.54 -14.77
N ASN A 227 6.74 -1.89 -15.71
CA ASN A 227 8.17 -1.99 -15.45
C ASN A 227 8.83 -0.60 -15.51
N ILE A 228 9.09 -0.02 -14.34
CA ILE A 228 9.72 1.28 -14.20
C ILE A 228 11.23 1.21 -13.88
N SER A 229 11.82 0.02 -13.82
CA SER A 229 13.23 -0.18 -13.44
C SER A 229 14.19 0.39 -14.48
N GLY A 230 13.88 0.21 -15.78
CA GLY A 230 14.71 0.63 -16.90
C GLY A 230 14.53 2.06 -17.36
N GLY A 231 13.55 2.81 -16.84
CA GLY A 231 13.24 4.16 -17.32
C GLY A 231 11.89 4.68 -16.86
N SER A 232 11.46 5.80 -17.44
CA SER A 232 10.16 6.40 -17.17
C SER A 232 9.06 5.86 -18.11
N TYR A 233 7.85 6.39 -17.99
CA TYR A 233 6.67 5.93 -18.72
C TYR A 233 6.74 6.13 -20.26
N GLY A 234 7.77 6.81 -20.78
CA GLY A 234 7.86 7.16 -22.21
C GLY A 234 6.89 8.30 -22.57
N GLY A 235 7.00 8.78 -23.83
CA GLY A 235 6.16 9.89 -24.30
C GLY A 235 6.37 11.22 -23.58
N GLY A 236 7.51 11.42 -22.89
CA GLY A 236 7.81 12.63 -22.13
C GLY A 236 7.35 12.61 -20.66
N TRP A 237 6.70 11.54 -20.22
CA TRP A 237 6.19 11.43 -18.87
C TRP A 237 7.24 10.89 -17.88
N THR A 238 7.39 11.55 -16.74
CA THR A 238 8.31 11.13 -15.65
C THR A 238 7.66 10.13 -14.70
N ARG A 239 8.48 9.48 -13.89
CA ARG A 239 8.02 8.64 -12.75
C ARG A 239 7.69 9.55 -11.57
N GLY A 240 6.44 9.98 -11.46
CA GLY A 240 5.96 10.80 -10.36
C GLY A 240 5.67 9.95 -9.14
N HIS A 241 6.32 10.26 -8.01
CA HIS A 241 6.02 9.64 -6.74
C HIS A 241 4.67 10.10 -6.20
N GLN A 242 3.92 9.17 -5.61
CA GLN A 242 2.78 9.50 -4.75
C GLN A 242 3.27 9.77 -3.32
N ILE A 243 3.73 8.76 -2.55
CA ILE A 243 4.52 9.03 -1.36
C ILE A 243 5.96 9.38 -1.78
N PRO A 244 6.48 10.58 -1.44
CA PRO A 244 7.83 10.98 -1.80
C PRO A 244 8.89 10.14 -1.11
N SER A 245 9.99 9.86 -1.79
CA SER A 245 11.13 9.17 -1.15
C SER A 245 11.69 9.95 0.04
N ALA A 246 11.60 11.29 0.01
CA ALA A 246 12.04 12.16 1.09
C ALA A 246 11.23 12.01 2.39
N ASP A 247 10.05 11.39 2.32
CA ASP A 247 9.20 11.14 3.48
C ASP A 247 9.55 9.81 4.20
N ARG A 248 10.47 9.01 3.64
CA ARG A 248 10.87 7.68 4.13
C ARG A 248 12.39 7.47 4.09
N LEU A 249 13.13 8.35 4.71
CA LEU A 249 14.60 8.26 4.80
C LEU A 249 15.09 7.55 6.09
N LYS A 250 14.20 6.94 6.86
CA LYS A 250 14.54 6.31 8.14
C LYS A 250 15.43 5.07 7.95
N THR A 251 15.09 4.22 6.99
CA THR A 251 15.86 3.01 6.64
C THR A 251 15.94 2.87 5.13
N TYR A 252 16.93 2.11 4.65
CA TYR A 252 17.02 1.79 3.23
C TYR A 252 15.77 1.07 2.73
N ALA A 253 15.27 0.08 3.46
CA ALA A 253 14.09 -0.71 3.06
C ALA A 253 12.84 0.17 2.95
N ALA A 254 12.58 1.03 3.94
CA ALA A 254 11.46 1.96 3.90
C ALA A 254 11.56 2.94 2.73
N ASN A 255 12.77 3.43 2.42
CA ASN A 255 12.99 4.31 1.27
C ASN A 255 12.88 3.55 -0.05
N ALA A 256 13.47 2.37 -0.16
CA ALA A 256 13.42 1.55 -1.37
C ALA A 256 11.98 1.19 -1.77
N SER A 257 11.10 0.92 -0.79
CA SER A 257 9.68 0.64 -1.04
C SER A 257 8.92 1.82 -1.68
N THR A 258 9.44 3.04 -1.61
CA THR A 258 8.82 4.19 -2.30
C THR A 258 9.14 4.24 -3.81
N PHE A 259 10.04 3.39 -4.31
CA PHE A 259 10.47 3.36 -5.71
C PHE A 259 9.80 2.25 -6.53
N VAL A 260 8.75 1.65 -6.01
CA VAL A 260 8.01 0.59 -6.71
C VAL A 260 6.91 1.15 -7.60
N SER A 261 6.51 0.38 -8.62
CA SER A 261 5.56 0.80 -9.63
C SER A 261 4.19 1.21 -9.09
N THR A 262 3.70 0.58 -8.00
CA THR A 262 2.42 0.91 -7.39
C THR A 262 2.37 2.29 -6.73
N ASN A 263 3.54 2.88 -6.46
CA ASN A 263 3.70 4.25 -5.96
C ASN A 263 3.92 5.28 -7.07
N MET A 264 3.99 4.86 -8.33
CA MET A 264 4.35 5.73 -9.45
C MET A 264 3.17 6.03 -10.35
N THR A 265 3.12 7.27 -10.84
CA THR A 265 2.17 7.72 -11.85
C THR A 265 2.90 8.52 -12.92
N PRO A 266 2.40 8.53 -14.18
CA PRO A 266 3.01 9.35 -15.21
C PRO A 266 2.73 10.83 -14.93
N GLN A 267 3.79 11.60 -14.65
CA GLN A 267 3.73 13.04 -14.38
C GLN A 267 4.48 13.84 -15.44
N ASP A 268 3.95 15.03 -15.74
CA ASP A 268 4.68 16.04 -16.49
C ASP A 268 5.95 16.45 -15.72
N TYR A 269 7.05 16.71 -16.43
CA TYR A 269 8.33 16.99 -15.83
C TYR A 269 8.30 18.29 -14.99
N ASP A 270 7.77 19.37 -15.56
CA ASP A 270 7.77 20.68 -14.89
C ASP A 270 6.80 20.67 -13.71
N PHE A 271 5.59 20.09 -13.89
CA PHE A 271 4.66 19.87 -12.80
C PHE A 271 5.30 19.12 -11.62
N ASN A 272 5.94 17.98 -11.90
CA ASN A 272 6.57 17.14 -10.90
C ASN A 272 7.76 17.83 -10.19
N SER A 273 8.60 18.53 -10.97
CA SER A 273 9.86 19.08 -10.46
C SER A 273 9.68 20.39 -9.69
N TYR A 274 8.62 21.15 -9.94
CA TYR A 274 8.39 22.46 -9.34
C TYR A 274 7.20 22.47 -8.37
N ILE A 275 5.98 22.67 -8.85
CA ILE A 275 4.81 22.87 -7.95
C ILE A 275 4.55 21.65 -7.06
N TRP A 276 4.62 20.41 -7.62
CA TRP A 276 4.37 19.20 -6.85
C TRP A 276 5.46 18.97 -5.79
N ALA A 277 6.73 19.09 -6.17
CA ALA A 277 7.85 18.99 -5.24
C ALA A 277 7.82 20.11 -4.17
N GLY A 278 7.38 21.30 -4.53
CA GLY A 278 7.14 22.41 -3.61
C GLY A 278 6.07 22.08 -2.57
N LEU A 279 4.93 21.52 -3.01
CA LEU A 279 3.86 21.07 -2.11
C LEU A 279 4.33 19.94 -1.19
N GLU A 280 5.11 18.98 -1.67
CA GLU A 280 5.73 17.96 -0.83
C GLU A 280 6.65 18.55 0.25
N GLY A 281 7.38 19.62 -0.07
CA GLY A 281 8.16 20.38 0.89
C GLY A 281 7.30 20.95 2.00
N LYS A 282 6.20 21.65 1.65
CA LYS A 282 5.23 22.18 2.61
C LYS A 282 4.60 21.08 3.48
N VAL A 283 4.26 19.93 2.92
CA VAL A 283 3.72 18.79 3.68
C VAL A 283 4.72 18.32 4.75
N ARG A 284 6.02 18.26 4.45
CA ARG A 284 7.05 17.95 5.44
C ARG A 284 7.17 19.02 6.53
N ASP A 285 7.00 20.30 6.19
CA ASP A 285 6.99 21.40 7.15
C ASP A 285 5.77 21.33 8.09
N TYR A 286 4.61 20.94 7.59
CA TYR A 286 3.42 20.69 8.42
C TYR A 286 3.63 19.48 9.33
N ALA A 287 4.19 18.40 8.81
CA ALA A 287 4.50 17.21 9.59
C ALA A 287 5.51 17.50 10.71
N ALA A 288 6.48 18.38 10.48
CA ALA A 288 7.44 18.80 11.51
C ALA A 288 6.81 19.55 12.69
N LYS A 289 5.63 20.15 12.49
CA LYS A 289 4.84 20.89 13.50
C LYS A 289 3.70 20.06 14.09
N SER A 290 3.58 18.80 13.73
CA SER A 290 2.54 17.87 14.19
C SER A 290 3.14 16.73 14.99
N ASP A 291 2.34 16.07 15.83
CA ASP A 291 2.70 14.77 16.38
C ASP A 291 2.64 13.71 15.27
N THR A 292 1.61 13.80 14.42
CA THR A 292 1.51 13.03 13.19
C THR A 292 0.66 13.80 12.18
N LEU A 293 1.11 13.84 10.94
CA LEU A 293 0.34 14.26 9.78
C LEU A 293 -0.09 13.01 9.00
N PHE A 294 -1.39 12.80 8.85
CA PHE A 294 -1.92 11.76 8.00
C PHE A 294 -2.10 12.32 6.60
N VAL A 295 -1.50 11.66 5.62
CA VAL A 295 -1.43 12.14 4.24
C VAL A 295 -2.09 11.14 3.34
N VAL A 296 -3.05 11.61 2.54
CA VAL A 296 -3.51 10.92 1.34
C VAL A 296 -3.05 11.73 0.15
N THR A 297 -2.37 11.10 -0.77
CA THR A 297 -1.92 11.70 -2.02
C THR A 297 -2.44 10.87 -3.18
N GLY A 298 -2.83 11.49 -4.27
CA GLY A 298 -3.43 10.72 -5.36
C GLY A 298 -3.62 11.49 -6.64
N CYS A 299 -4.32 10.84 -7.58
CA CYS A 299 -4.56 11.40 -8.89
C CYS A 299 -5.93 11.03 -9.44
N LEU A 300 -6.46 11.90 -10.28
CA LEU A 300 -7.71 11.69 -11.01
C LEU A 300 -7.41 11.37 -12.47
N TYR A 301 -7.87 10.25 -12.96
CA TYR A 301 -7.68 9.78 -14.33
C TYR A 301 -8.99 9.38 -15.03
N SER A 302 -10.10 9.38 -14.30
CA SER A 302 -11.43 9.19 -14.89
C SER A 302 -11.69 10.26 -15.97
N GLY A 303 -12.16 9.81 -17.13
CA GLY A 303 -12.37 10.70 -18.29
C GLY A 303 -11.09 11.11 -19.05
N SER A 304 -9.89 10.74 -18.58
CA SER A 304 -8.67 10.95 -19.35
C SER A 304 -8.66 10.08 -20.60
N THR A 305 -8.41 10.70 -21.76
CA THR A 305 -8.21 10.01 -23.04
C THR A 305 -6.72 9.83 -23.37
N ARG A 306 -5.82 10.43 -22.57
CA ARG A 306 -4.37 10.35 -22.77
C ARG A 306 -3.79 9.16 -22.03
N THR A 307 -2.84 8.49 -22.67
CA THR A 307 -2.05 7.40 -22.09
C THR A 307 -0.57 7.64 -22.27
N SER A 308 0.25 7.03 -21.43
CA SER A 308 1.70 6.95 -21.62
C SER A 308 2.03 6.08 -22.86
N GLY A 309 3.30 6.07 -23.24
CA GLY A 309 3.82 5.03 -24.15
C GLY A 309 3.82 3.65 -23.46
N THR A 310 4.08 2.61 -24.25
CA THR A 310 4.13 1.22 -23.78
C THR A 310 5.52 0.75 -23.34
N SER A 311 6.47 1.66 -23.14
CA SER A 311 7.85 1.34 -22.76
C SER A 311 7.96 0.61 -21.43
N THR A 312 6.95 0.71 -20.58
CA THR A 312 6.85 0.01 -19.29
C THR A 312 6.05 -1.30 -19.36
N GLY A 313 5.66 -1.74 -20.56
CA GLY A 313 4.79 -2.90 -20.76
C GLY A 313 3.29 -2.57 -20.80
N PHE A 314 2.89 -1.40 -20.29
CA PHE A 314 1.50 -0.96 -20.23
C PHE A 314 1.36 0.48 -20.73
N ALA A 315 0.22 0.78 -21.36
CA ALA A 315 -0.22 2.14 -21.65
C ALA A 315 -1.02 2.66 -20.46
N VAL A 316 -0.32 3.32 -19.53
CA VAL A 316 -0.92 3.84 -18.29
C VAL A 316 -1.63 5.15 -18.54
N LYS A 317 -2.81 5.37 -17.98
CA LYS A 317 -3.54 6.64 -18.11
C LYS A 317 -2.75 7.81 -17.54
N ILE A 318 -2.78 8.94 -18.24
CA ILE A 318 -2.21 10.19 -17.77
C ILE A 318 -3.25 10.89 -16.89
N PRO A 319 -3.00 11.11 -15.61
CA PRO A 319 -3.93 11.81 -14.73
C PRO A 319 -4.25 13.22 -15.24
N THR A 320 -5.44 13.69 -14.93
CA THR A 320 -5.89 15.08 -15.22
C THR A 320 -5.61 16.02 -14.05
N HIS A 321 -5.63 15.51 -12.85
CA HIS A 321 -5.36 16.26 -11.60
C HIS A 321 -4.57 15.39 -10.63
N TYR A 322 -3.87 16.07 -9.74
CA TYR A 322 -3.26 15.47 -8.54
C TYR A 322 -3.80 16.15 -7.30
N PHE A 323 -3.93 15.38 -6.22
CA PHE A 323 -4.45 15.89 -4.95
C PHE A 323 -3.60 15.46 -3.76
N LYS A 324 -3.75 16.22 -2.67
CA LYS A 324 -3.35 15.79 -1.33
C LYS A 324 -4.47 16.11 -0.36
N ALA A 325 -4.87 15.16 0.48
CA ALA A 325 -5.69 15.37 1.66
C ALA A 325 -4.80 15.20 2.89
N LEU A 326 -4.83 16.17 3.78
CA LEU A 326 -3.97 16.24 4.95
C LEU A 326 -4.84 16.32 6.22
N LEU A 327 -4.61 15.41 7.16
CA LEU A 327 -5.20 15.44 8.48
C LEU A 327 -4.09 15.60 9.52
N TYR A 328 -4.06 16.75 10.15
CA TYR A 328 -3.11 17.09 11.21
C TYR A 328 -3.61 16.56 12.56
N TYR A 329 -2.72 15.96 13.32
CA TYR A 329 -2.87 15.69 14.74
C TYR A 329 -1.67 16.26 15.50
N GLY A 330 -1.93 17.15 16.44
CA GLY A 330 -0.82 17.81 17.14
C GLY A 330 -1.29 18.81 18.21
N PRO A 331 -0.45 19.80 18.56
CA PRO A 331 -0.79 20.82 19.54
C PRO A 331 -2.15 21.48 19.29
N SER A 332 -2.97 21.61 20.33
CA SER A 332 -4.33 22.17 20.24
C SER A 332 -4.39 23.64 19.78
N THR A 333 -3.28 24.36 19.84
CA THR A 333 -3.15 25.74 19.35
C THR A 333 -3.57 25.91 17.88
N TYR A 334 -3.40 24.88 17.08
CA TYR A 334 -3.73 24.88 15.64
C TYR A 334 -5.01 24.13 15.34
N ALA A 335 -5.48 23.29 16.25
CA ALA A 335 -6.54 22.34 16.02
C ALA A 335 -7.92 22.99 15.89
N VAL A 336 -8.79 22.36 15.11
CA VAL A 336 -10.22 22.68 14.98
C VAL A 336 -11.04 21.93 16.02
N ALA A 337 -10.76 20.64 16.23
CA ALA A 337 -11.41 19.80 17.24
C ALA A 337 -10.45 18.67 17.69
N ASP A 338 -10.45 18.38 18.98
CA ASP A 338 -9.73 17.25 19.61
C ASP A 338 -8.29 17.05 19.08
N ARG A 339 -7.56 18.16 18.88
CA ARG A 339 -6.18 18.19 18.33
C ARG A 339 -6.08 17.92 16.82
N PHE A 340 -7.21 17.83 16.10
CA PHE A 340 -7.27 17.64 14.66
C PHE A 340 -7.60 18.93 13.91
N MET A 341 -7.06 19.06 12.71
CA MET A 341 -7.47 19.96 11.63
C MET A 341 -7.11 19.35 10.30
N ALA A 342 -7.75 19.78 9.21
CA ALA A 342 -7.52 19.22 7.90
C ALA A 342 -7.43 20.27 6.79
N ALA A 343 -6.84 19.90 5.66
CA ALA A 343 -6.83 20.69 4.43
C ALA A 343 -6.66 19.78 3.22
N GLY A 344 -7.29 20.14 2.12
CA GLY A 344 -7.19 19.50 0.82
C GLY A 344 -6.46 20.37 -0.19
N PHE A 345 -5.85 19.74 -1.19
CA PHE A 345 -5.23 20.37 -2.35
C PHE A 345 -5.66 19.63 -3.60
N LEU A 346 -6.04 20.33 -4.66
CA LEU A 346 -6.36 19.73 -5.97
C LEU A 346 -5.74 20.59 -7.08
N LEU A 347 -4.74 20.04 -7.75
CA LEU A 347 -3.95 20.73 -8.77
C LEU A 347 -4.25 20.16 -10.15
N PRO A 348 -4.52 20.96 -11.18
CA PRO A 348 -4.53 20.49 -12.57
C PRO A 348 -3.16 19.90 -12.93
N HIS A 349 -3.14 18.77 -13.63
CA HIS A 349 -1.89 18.18 -14.10
C HIS A 349 -1.42 18.86 -15.41
N SER A 350 -0.67 19.93 -15.27
CA SER A 350 -0.19 20.75 -16.38
C SER A 350 1.14 21.44 -16.06
N ALA A 351 2.06 21.50 -17.01
CA ALA A 351 3.27 22.31 -16.94
C ALA A 351 2.95 23.82 -16.76
N SER A 352 1.78 24.28 -17.22
CA SER A 352 1.40 25.69 -17.16
C SER A 352 1.25 26.25 -15.75
N ILE A 353 1.11 25.40 -14.74
CA ILE A 353 1.01 25.81 -13.33
C ILE A 353 2.29 25.53 -12.53
N ALA A 354 3.37 25.11 -13.20
CA ALA A 354 4.60 24.70 -12.51
C ALA A 354 5.18 25.77 -11.58
N GLU A 355 5.06 27.03 -11.97
CA GLU A 355 5.55 28.20 -11.22
C GLU A 355 4.48 28.82 -10.26
N ASP A 356 3.27 28.23 -10.20
CA ASP A 356 2.22 28.73 -9.31
C ASP A 356 2.56 28.41 -7.83
N ASP A 357 1.97 29.17 -6.91
CA ASP A 357 1.96 28.77 -5.50
C ASP A 357 0.89 27.70 -5.28
N ALA A 358 1.32 26.53 -4.83
CA ALA A 358 0.42 25.41 -4.51
C ALA A 358 -0.67 25.78 -3.50
N LEU A 359 -0.46 26.80 -2.68
CA LEU A 359 -1.48 27.32 -1.74
C LEU A 359 -2.69 27.95 -2.45
N SER A 360 -2.57 28.31 -3.72
CA SER A 360 -3.70 28.77 -4.53
C SER A 360 -4.74 27.66 -4.79
N TYR A 361 -4.36 26.42 -4.58
CA TYR A 361 -5.17 25.20 -4.83
C TYR A 361 -5.68 24.55 -3.54
N ILE A 362 -5.55 25.23 -2.39
CA ILE A 362 -5.99 24.73 -1.09
C ILE A 362 -7.52 24.86 -0.92
N MET A 363 -8.14 23.88 -0.29
CA MET A 363 -9.58 23.82 -0.02
C MET A 363 -9.88 23.01 1.25
N THR A 364 -11.15 22.94 1.64
CA THR A 364 -11.61 22.03 2.70
C THR A 364 -11.55 20.56 2.24
N ILE A 365 -11.64 19.63 3.18
CA ILE A 365 -11.77 18.20 2.83
C ILE A 365 -13.10 17.95 2.11
N ASP A 366 -14.22 18.48 2.61
CA ASP A 366 -15.54 18.36 1.97
C ASP A 366 -15.52 18.81 0.49
N GLU A 367 -14.82 19.93 0.21
CA GLU A 367 -14.69 20.43 -1.16
C GLU A 367 -13.83 19.49 -2.03
N LEU A 368 -12.78 18.91 -1.45
CA LEU A 368 -11.93 17.95 -2.12
C LEU A 368 -12.69 16.65 -2.42
N GLU A 369 -13.43 16.12 -1.46
CA GLU A 369 -14.28 14.94 -1.60
C GLU A 369 -15.33 15.12 -2.70
N LYS A 370 -16.01 16.23 -2.69
CA LYS A 370 -16.98 16.56 -3.75
C LYS A 370 -16.35 16.59 -5.15
N LYS A 371 -15.08 16.99 -5.27
CA LYS A 371 -14.37 17.09 -6.55
C LYS A 371 -13.73 15.76 -6.98
N THR A 372 -13.30 14.93 -6.03
CA THR A 372 -12.58 13.69 -6.28
C THR A 372 -13.48 12.46 -6.28
N GLY A 373 -14.58 12.50 -5.51
CA GLY A 373 -15.47 11.38 -5.26
C GLY A 373 -14.92 10.37 -4.24
N PHE A 374 -13.79 10.68 -3.58
CA PHE A 374 -13.26 9.87 -2.48
C PHE A 374 -13.82 10.39 -1.15
N ASP A 375 -14.00 9.51 -0.18
CA ASP A 375 -14.30 9.81 1.22
C ASP A 375 -12.98 9.69 2.00
N PHE A 376 -12.45 10.84 2.44
CA PHE A 376 -11.19 10.92 3.15
C PHE A 376 -11.41 10.85 4.67
N PHE A 377 -10.52 10.15 5.36
CA PHE A 377 -10.48 10.05 6.82
C PHE A 377 -11.76 9.49 7.49
N PRO A 378 -12.48 8.51 6.91
CA PRO A 378 -13.73 7.99 7.49
C PRO A 378 -13.54 7.46 8.93
N ASN A 379 -12.33 7.01 9.28
CA ASN A 379 -11.99 6.55 10.62
C ASN A 379 -11.92 7.67 11.66
N LEU A 380 -11.89 8.95 11.25
CA LEU A 380 -11.91 10.08 12.16
C LEU A 380 -13.22 10.15 12.96
N VAL A 381 -14.34 9.74 12.34
CA VAL A 381 -15.66 9.67 12.99
C VAL A 381 -15.62 8.75 14.21
N ALA A 382 -15.01 7.59 14.09
CA ALA A 382 -14.86 6.65 15.22
C ALA A 382 -13.95 7.21 16.31
N ARG A 383 -13.01 8.10 15.96
CA ARG A 383 -12.02 8.69 16.86
C ARG A 383 -12.56 9.86 17.70
N ILE A 384 -13.30 10.78 17.08
CA ILE A 384 -13.74 12.02 17.73
C ILE A 384 -15.26 12.28 17.66
N GLY A 385 -16.03 11.39 17.05
CA GLY A 385 -17.46 11.51 16.83
C GLY A 385 -17.81 12.34 15.59
N GLN A 386 -18.97 12.05 14.98
CA GLN A 386 -19.43 12.64 13.71
C GLN A 386 -19.35 14.17 13.69
N THR A 387 -19.99 14.83 14.63
CA THR A 387 -20.06 16.31 14.64
C THR A 387 -18.68 17.00 14.64
N LYS A 388 -17.69 16.39 15.31
CA LYS A 388 -16.35 16.96 15.35
C LYS A 388 -15.56 16.63 14.09
N ALA A 389 -15.76 15.43 13.52
CA ALA A 389 -15.18 15.03 12.24
C ALA A 389 -15.69 15.97 11.14
N ASP A 390 -17.01 16.14 11.00
CA ASP A 390 -17.62 17.07 10.03
C ASP A 390 -17.06 18.49 10.17
N ARG A 391 -16.85 18.93 11.41
CA ARG A 391 -16.26 20.24 11.66
C ARG A 391 -14.80 20.33 11.19
N VAL A 392 -14.00 19.27 11.39
CA VAL A 392 -12.61 19.22 10.92
C VAL A 392 -12.55 19.28 9.40
N GLU A 393 -13.43 18.57 8.72
CA GLU A 393 -13.44 18.40 7.26
C GLU A 393 -14.02 19.64 6.54
N SER A 394 -15.04 20.28 7.14
CA SER A 394 -15.70 21.47 6.56
C SER A 394 -14.99 22.80 6.88
N THR A 395 -14.07 22.83 7.86
CA THR A 395 -13.43 24.08 8.28
C THR A 395 -12.45 24.58 7.23
N ALA A 396 -12.60 25.84 6.81
CA ALA A 396 -11.70 26.49 5.86
C ALA A 396 -10.23 26.46 6.36
N PRO A 397 -9.26 26.19 5.47
CA PRO A 397 -7.86 26.11 5.85
C PRO A 397 -7.34 27.36 6.55
N SER A 398 -6.79 27.18 7.74
CA SER A 398 -6.28 28.24 8.61
C SER A 398 -4.93 28.79 8.11
N ALA A 399 -4.43 29.83 8.81
CA ALA A 399 -3.09 30.39 8.55
C ALA A 399 -1.95 29.40 8.79
N PHE A 400 -2.20 28.29 9.51
CA PHE A 400 -1.21 27.21 9.66
C PHE A 400 -0.79 26.60 8.33
N TRP A 401 -1.75 26.46 7.40
CA TRP A 401 -1.55 25.85 6.09
C TRP A 401 -1.00 26.84 5.02
N LYS A 402 -0.91 28.14 5.36
CA LYS A 402 -0.55 29.23 4.43
C LYS A 402 0.88 29.78 4.62
#